data_a63d2570c7a69c9a9312c7a232be0fbb
#
_entry.id   a63d2570c7a69c9a9312c7a232be0fbb
#
_cell.length_a   1.000
_cell.length_b   1.000
_cell.length_c   1.000
_cell.angle_alpha   90.00
_cell.angle_beta   90.00
_cell.angle_gamma   90.00
#
_symmetry.space_group_name_H-M   'P 1'
#
loop_
_entity.id
_entity.type
_entity.pdbx_description
1 polymer ?
#
loop_
_entity_poly.entity_id
_entity_poly.type
_entity_poly.pdbx_seq_one_letter_code
_entity_poly.pdbx_strand_id
1 'polypeptide(L)'
;MRVLWVCNIMLPVIAEALHREASNKEGWLSGLLSQVVAREDTDMTLAVAFPAPADAEAPWRLRVPVPRTNPCATDEYNITCYGFREDTVHPDRYQPELEGELRKITEDYDPDVIHCFGTEYPHTLAVCRVYPHPERILLGIQGICSLCAEAYFADLPERVTRKVTFRDLVKRDSLRSQQEKFVRRGVMEREAIGLAGNITGRTAWDREVTTGWNPEAQYYPMNETLRASFYEGSWDPEHCELHSIFVSQGDYPLKGLHYLLKALPGIRRRFPDVQVYVAGNDLTAYHTLKQKLKISAYGQYLRDLIREGQLEDCVHFTGKLTEQQMRERFLRSHLFLCCSSLENSPNSLGEAMLLGVPCVSTEVGGIPSLFDGGRDGLWCEGYRLTETVETSRNTSDAAESKNNTCNSKKLKTTELENIVKSMEKSIIEMWSSPEKMLEYSKNAREHARKTHDKEKNFAKLQEIYAKIAERQG
;
A
#
# COMPACT_ATOMS: atom_id res chain seq x y z
N MET A 1 13.76 27.09 -3.62
CA MET A 1 13.75 25.93 -2.69
C MET A 1 14.18 24.68 -3.43
N ARG A 2 15.17 23.95 -2.93
CA ARG A 2 15.74 22.71 -3.52
C ARG A 2 15.17 21.51 -2.77
N VAL A 3 14.41 20.68 -3.47
CA VAL A 3 13.74 19.49 -2.88
C VAL A 3 14.34 18.23 -3.46
N LEU A 4 14.78 17.31 -2.61
CA LEU A 4 15.23 15.98 -2.99
C LEU A 4 14.15 14.95 -2.63
N TRP A 5 13.58 14.30 -3.63
CA TRP A 5 12.73 13.13 -3.42
C TRP A 5 13.59 11.87 -3.40
N VAL A 6 13.39 11.03 -2.39
CA VAL A 6 14.03 9.72 -2.31
C VAL A 6 12.94 8.66 -2.42
N CYS A 7 12.98 7.89 -3.49
CA CYS A 7 11.94 6.94 -3.89
C CYS A 7 12.50 5.51 -3.95
N ASN A 8 11.63 4.53 -3.77
CA ASN A 8 11.96 3.11 -3.89
C ASN A 8 11.95 2.57 -5.33
N ILE A 9 11.53 3.39 -6.29
CA ILE A 9 11.46 3.06 -7.73
C ILE A 9 11.89 4.24 -8.60
N MET A 10 12.36 3.94 -9.81
CA MET A 10 12.42 4.93 -10.88
C MET A 10 11.00 5.27 -11.34
N LEU A 11 10.62 6.55 -11.28
CA LEU A 11 9.27 6.98 -11.66
C LEU A 11 9.03 6.76 -13.17
N PRO A 12 7.80 6.39 -13.59
CA PRO A 12 7.51 6.03 -14.98
C PRO A 12 7.94 7.08 -16.01
N VAL A 13 7.68 8.35 -15.76
CA VAL A 13 8.07 9.42 -16.66
C VAL A 13 9.59 9.55 -16.84
N ILE A 14 10.35 9.27 -15.78
CA ILE A 14 11.83 9.24 -15.83
C ILE A 14 12.30 7.99 -16.58
N ALA A 15 11.67 6.84 -16.32
CA ALA A 15 11.98 5.59 -17.02
C ALA A 15 11.72 5.71 -18.53
N GLU A 16 10.62 6.33 -18.93
CA GLU A 16 10.27 6.60 -20.33
C GLU A 16 11.30 7.51 -21.00
N ALA A 17 11.65 8.63 -20.37
CA ALA A 17 12.67 9.55 -20.87
C ALA A 17 14.07 8.90 -20.99
N LEU A 18 14.34 7.87 -20.18
CA LEU A 18 15.59 7.09 -20.23
C LEU A 18 15.48 5.82 -21.10
N HIS A 19 14.36 5.63 -21.82
CA HIS A 19 14.07 4.45 -22.63
C HIS A 19 14.19 3.12 -21.86
N ARG A 20 13.67 3.11 -20.60
CA ARG A 20 13.67 1.95 -19.72
C ARG A 20 12.25 1.47 -19.43
N GLU A 21 12.14 0.21 -18.98
CA GLU A 21 10.85 -0.36 -18.58
C GLU A 21 10.31 0.36 -17.35
N ALA A 22 9.09 0.88 -17.46
CA ALA A 22 8.41 1.59 -16.37
C ALA A 22 7.79 0.60 -15.37
N SER A 23 7.86 0.94 -14.07
CA SER A 23 7.14 0.22 -13.03
C SER A 23 5.68 0.65 -12.98
N ASN A 24 4.75 -0.32 -12.83
CA ASN A 24 3.33 -0.04 -12.56
C ASN A 24 3.03 0.17 -11.07
N LYS A 25 4.06 0.18 -10.23
CA LYS A 25 3.95 0.45 -8.78
C LYS A 25 4.00 1.96 -8.52
N GLU A 26 3.56 2.36 -7.34
CA GLU A 26 3.65 3.75 -6.86
C GLU A 26 3.00 4.79 -7.80
N GLY A 27 1.85 4.43 -8.38
CA GLY A 27 1.15 5.30 -9.35
C GLY A 27 0.77 6.67 -8.80
N TRP A 28 0.58 6.81 -7.49
CA TRP A 28 0.32 8.08 -6.83
C TRP A 28 1.53 9.04 -6.87
N LEU A 29 2.78 8.54 -6.80
CA LEU A 29 3.97 9.34 -6.98
C LEU A 29 4.05 9.93 -8.39
N SER A 30 3.61 9.17 -9.41
CA SER A 30 3.50 9.68 -10.77
C SER A 30 2.48 10.81 -10.87
N GLY A 31 1.34 10.67 -10.18
CA GLY A 31 0.34 11.73 -10.07
C GLY A 31 0.90 12.99 -9.39
N LEU A 32 1.68 12.84 -8.34
CA LEU A 32 2.33 13.94 -7.65
C LEU A 32 3.40 14.62 -8.53
N LEU A 33 4.25 13.84 -9.20
CA LEU A 33 5.27 14.38 -10.12
C LEU A 33 4.62 15.16 -11.26
N SER A 34 3.51 14.67 -11.81
CA SER A 34 2.79 15.39 -12.87
C SER A 34 2.30 16.76 -12.43
N GLN A 35 1.93 16.94 -11.15
CA GLN A 35 1.57 18.25 -10.59
C GLN A 35 2.77 19.19 -10.48
N VAL A 36 3.97 18.66 -10.18
CA VAL A 36 5.21 19.46 -10.16
C VAL A 36 5.56 19.92 -11.58
N VAL A 37 5.54 19.00 -12.53
CA VAL A 37 5.96 19.24 -13.93
C VAL A 37 4.99 20.16 -14.67
N ALA A 38 3.68 20.13 -14.32
CA ALA A 38 2.66 20.96 -14.99
C ALA A 38 2.78 22.45 -14.67
N ARG A 39 3.46 22.85 -13.61
CA ARG A 39 3.45 24.23 -13.09
C ARG A 39 4.69 25.01 -13.50
N GLU A 40 4.49 26.22 -14.00
CA GLU A 40 5.54 27.16 -14.39
C GLU A 40 5.99 28.01 -13.21
N ASP A 41 5.12 28.24 -12.22
CA ASP A 41 5.29 29.24 -11.14
C ASP A 41 5.90 28.65 -9.86
N THR A 42 6.60 27.53 -9.90
CA THR A 42 7.19 26.98 -8.69
C THR A 42 8.64 27.42 -8.55
N ASP A 43 8.94 28.19 -7.50
CA ASP A 43 10.32 28.43 -7.04
C ASP A 43 11.00 27.14 -6.51
N MET A 44 10.46 25.98 -6.85
CA MET A 44 10.94 24.69 -6.41
C MET A 44 11.75 24.01 -7.51
N THR A 45 13.01 23.69 -7.20
CA THR A 45 13.87 22.84 -8.02
C THR A 45 13.83 21.42 -7.46
N LEU A 46 13.47 20.44 -8.30
CA LEU A 46 13.31 19.04 -7.90
C LEU A 46 14.49 18.19 -8.35
N ALA A 47 15.01 17.38 -7.41
CA ALA A 47 15.80 16.20 -7.72
C ALA A 47 15.10 14.95 -7.23
N VAL A 48 15.32 13.81 -7.93
CA VAL A 48 14.76 12.51 -7.57
C VAL A 48 15.87 11.47 -7.49
N ALA A 49 16.01 10.84 -6.32
CA ALA A 49 16.94 9.75 -6.08
C ALA A 49 16.18 8.43 -5.99
N PHE A 50 16.68 7.37 -6.63
CA PHE A 50 16.05 6.06 -6.67
C PHE A 50 17.08 4.94 -6.87
N PRO A 51 16.75 3.66 -6.57
CA PRO A 51 17.64 2.55 -6.82
C PRO A 51 18.03 2.47 -8.30
N ALA A 52 19.33 2.52 -8.57
CA ALA A 52 19.87 2.46 -9.92
C ALA A 52 19.56 1.09 -10.57
N PRO A 53 19.32 1.06 -11.89
CA PRO A 53 19.27 -0.19 -12.63
C PRO A 53 20.56 -1.00 -12.46
N ALA A 54 20.45 -2.33 -12.46
CA ALA A 54 21.58 -3.23 -12.20
C ALA A 54 22.76 -3.10 -13.19
N ASP A 55 22.50 -2.57 -14.38
CA ASP A 55 23.46 -2.33 -15.45
C ASP A 55 24.11 -0.94 -15.38
N ALA A 56 23.72 -0.09 -14.43
CA ALA A 56 24.27 1.24 -14.25
C ALA A 56 25.31 1.28 -13.12
N GLU A 57 26.39 2.04 -13.32
CA GLU A 57 27.34 2.35 -12.24
C GLU A 57 26.72 3.41 -11.32
N ALA A 58 26.57 3.08 -10.04
CA ALA A 58 26.04 4.00 -9.03
C ALA A 58 27.15 4.43 -8.03
N PRO A 59 27.03 5.60 -7.40
CA PRO A 59 26.00 6.61 -7.66
C PRO A 59 26.23 7.35 -8.98
N TRP A 60 25.15 7.61 -9.71
CA TRP A 60 25.19 8.41 -10.93
C TRP A 60 24.24 9.61 -10.83
N ARG A 61 24.54 10.65 -11.62
CA ARG A 61 23.72 11.84 -11.76
C ARG A 61 23.42 12.10 -13.23
N LEU A 62 22.15 12.36 -13.51
CA LEU A 62 21.70 12.67 -14.85
C LEU A 62 20.65 13.78 -14.82
N ARG A 63 20.65 14.65 -15.82
CA ARG A 63 19.60 15.61 -16.04
C ARG A 63 18.62 15.05 -17.06
N VAL A 64 17.37 14.88 -16.67
CA VAL A 64 16.34 14.25 -17.48
C VAL A 64 15.31 15.29 -17.87
N PRO A 65 15.19 15.65 -19.17
CA PRO A 65 14.12 16.48 -19.66
C PRO A 65 12.80 15.69 -19.65
N VAL A 66 11.77 16.27 -19.06
CA VAL A 66 10.44 15.69 -18.96
C VAL A 66 9.45 16.64 -19.62
N PRO A 67 8.62 16.17 -20.56
CA PRO A 67 7.59 16.99 -21.18
C PRO A 67 6.66 17.58 -20.12
N ARG A 68 6.35 18.86 -20.21
CA ARG A 68 5.33 19.46 -19.36
C ARG A 68 3.96 18.90 -19.72
N THR A 69 3.17 18.62 -18.72
CA THR A 69 1.81 18.10 -18.90
C THR A 69 0.80 19.18 -19.25
N ASN A 70 1.21 20.46 -19.26
CA ASN A 70 0.39 21.58 -19.73
C ASN A 70 0.43 21.62 -21.28
N PRO A 71 -0.72 21.48 -21.99
CA PRO A 71 -0.77 21.49 -23.44
C PRO A 71 -0.26 22.78 -24.10
N CYS A 72 -0.20 23.88 -23.35
CA CYS A 72 0.28 25.18 -23.83
C CYS A 72 1.77 25.39 -23.59
N ALA A 73 2.43 24.53 -22.80
CA ALA A 73 3.85 24.64 -22.54
C ALA A 73 4.66 24.02 -23.70
N THR A 74 5.61 24.77 -24.23
CA THR A 74 6.52 24.31 -25.29
C THR A 74 7.90 23.92 -24.77
N ASP A 75 8.15 24.14 -23.48
CA ASP A 75 9.40 23.85 -22.79
C ASP A 75 9.34 22.52 -22.01
N GLU A 76 10.51 22.02 -21.66
CA GLU A 76 10.68 20.82 -20.87
C GLU A 76 11.02 21.18 -19.42
N TYR A 77 10.51 20.38 -18.46
CA TYR A 77 10.94 20.46 -17.07
C TYR A 77 12.15 19.55 -16.87
N ASN A 78 13.26 20.13 -16.38
CA ASN A 78 14.48 19.37 -16.18
C ASN A 78 14.58 18.84 -14.73
N ILE A 79 14.49 17.51 -14.58
CA ILE A 79 14.67 16.84 -13.29
C ILE A 79 16.13 16.40 -13.13
N THR A 80 16.75 16.72 -12.00
CA THR A 80 18.03 16.12 -11.63
C THR A 80 17.75 14.74 -11.02
N CYS A 81 18.23 13.68 -11.66
CA CYS A 81 18.07 12.31 -11.23
C CYS A 81 19.35 11.76 -10.64
N TYR A 82 19.24 11.04 -9.52
CA TYR A 82 20.34 10.32 -8.88
C TYR A 82 20.01 8.85 -8.77
N GLY A 83 20.96 7.98 -9.11
CA GLY A 83 20.85 6.55 -8.90
C GLY A 83 21.79 6.11 -7.77
N PHE A 84 21.29 5.30 -6.84
CA PHE A 84 22.06 4.64 -5.79
C PHE A 84 21.88 3.12 -5.86
N ARG A 85 22.84 2.34 -5.33
CA ARG A 85 22.73 0.88 -5.29
C ARG A 85 21.91 0.43 -4.10
N GLU A 86 20.87 -0.37 -4.37
CA GLU A 86 20.10 -1.02 -3.32
C GLU A 86 19.58 -2.38 -3.80
N ASP A 87 19.67 -3.40 -2.95
CA ASP A 87 19.04 -4.69 -3.17
C ASP A 87 17.53 -4.60 -2.87
N THR A 88 16.75 -4.12 -3.83
CA THR A 88 15.29 -3.99 -3.71
C THR A 88 14.56 -5.35 -3.66
N VAL A 89 15.26 -6.47 -3.93
CA VAL A 89 14.70 -7.83 -3.80
C VAL A 89 14.73 -8.30 -2.33
N HIS A 90 15.70 -7.81 -1.55
CA HIS A 90 15.84 -8.13 -0.13
C HIS A 90 15.82 -6.85 0.73
N PRO A 91 14.73 -6.09 0.75
CA PRO A 91 14.63 -4.82 1.49
C PRO A 91 14.68 -5.00 3.02
N ASP A 92 14.71 -6.24 3.48
CA ASP A 92 14.88 -6.62 4.87
C ASP A 92 16.37 -6.67 5.31
N ARG A 93 17.30 -6.34 4.41
CA ARG A 93 18.76 -6.34 4.66
C ARG A 93 19.30 -4.94 4.49
N TYR A 94 19.83 -4.38 5.58
CA TYR A 94 20.52 -3.12 5.52
C TYR A 94 21.87 -3.26 4.83
N GLN A 95 22.20 -2.32 3.96
CA GLN A 95 23.45 -2.25 3.20
C GLN A 95 24.20 -0.98 3.63
N PRO A 96 25.30 -1.10 4.42
CA PRO A 96 26.05 0.07 4.91
C PRO A 96 26.59 0.96 3.80
N GLU A 97 26.84 0.42 2.62
CA GLU A 97 27.34 1.14 1.45
C GLU A 97 26.39 2.26 0.98
N LEU A 98 25.07 2.07 1.23
CA LEU A 98 24.04 3.12 0.97
C LEU A 98 24.34 4.44 1.65
N GLU A 99 24.91 4.39 2.86
CA GLU A 99 25.23 5.60 3.62
C GLU A 99 26.24 6.50 2.86
N GLY A 100 27.27 5.88 2.27
CA GLY A 100 28.28 6.59 1.50
C GLY A 100 27.75 7.17 0.19
N GLU A 101 26.83 6.44 -0.49
CA GLU A 101 26.23 6.91 -1.74
C GLU A 101 25.23 8.05 -1.50
N LEU A 102 24.34 7.88 -0.50
CA LEU A 102 23.33 8.90 -0.17
C LEU A 102 23.95 10.16 0.41
N ARG A 103 25.05 10.05 1.18
CA ARG A 103 25.84 11.20 1.62
C ARG A 103 26.35 12.02 0.42
N LYS A 104 26.96 11.37 -0.58
CA LYS A 104 27.41 12.04 -1.80
C LYS A 104 26.28 12.74 -2.54
N ILE A 105 25.10 12.10 -2.62
CA ILE A 105 23.92 12.68 -3.28
C ILE A 105 23.44 13.91 -2.52
N THR A 106 23.34 13.85 -1.20
CA THR A 106 22.89 14.97 -0.38
C THR A 106 23.89 16.13 -0.36
N GLU A 107 25.21 15.84 -0.34
CA GLU A 107 26.27 16.85 -0.45
C GLU A 107 26.29 17.50 -1.85
N ASP A 108 26.12 16.73 -2.95
CA ASP A 108 26.12 17.26 -4.31
C ASP A 108 24.88 18.10 -4.59
N TYR A 109 23.72 17.66 -4.14
CA TYR A 109 22.48 18.39 -4.37
C TYR A 109 22.24 19.51 -3.37
N ASP A 110 22.68 19.39 -2.13
CA ASP A 110 22.49 20.32 -1.02
C ASP A 110 21.02 20.76 -0.87
N PRO A 111 20.10 19.83 -0.49
CA PRO A 111 18.68 20.09 -0.46
C PRO A 111 18.24 20.94 0.74
N ASP A 112 17.26 21.82 0.54
CA ASP A 112 16.52 22.49 1.61
C ASP A 112 15.57 21.52 2.32
N VAL A 113 15.00 20.55 1.55
CA VAL A 113 14.10 19.51 2.05
C VAL A 113 14.42 18.18 1.39
N ILE A 114 14.53 17.12 2.19
CA ILE A 114 14.55 15.73 1.70
C ILE A 114 13.21 15.10 2.02
N HIS A 115 12.48 14.62 1.00
CA HIS A 115 11.25 13.86 1.19
C HIS A 115 11.49 12.39 0.83
N CYS A 116 11.53 11.51 1.83
CA CYS A 116 11.59 10.07 1.63
C CYS A 116 10.18 9.50 1.54
N PHE A 117 9.86 8.84 0.42
CA PHE A 117 8.55 8.24 0.18
C PHE A 117 8.53 6.78 0.61
N GLY A 118 8.04 6.54 1.82
CA GLY A 118 7.98 5.23 2.46
C GLY A 118 9.16 4.98 3.41
N THR A 119 8.92 4.11 4.36
CA THR A 119 9.88 3.69 5.39
C THR A 119 10.26 2.21 5.25
N GLU A 120 9.75 1.56 4.20
CA GLU A 120 9.83 0.12 4.00
C GLU A 120 11.17 -0.35 3.42
N TYR A 121 12.04 0.57 2.98
CA TYR A 121 13.31 0.28 2.33
C TYR A 121 14.50 0.86 3.09
N PRO A 122 15.68 0.19 3.03
CA PRO A 122 16.89 0.61 3.75
C PRO A 122 17.38 2.02 3.43
N HIS A 123 17.17 2.52 2.21
CA HIS A 123 17.62 3.86 1.82
C HIS A 123 17.04 4.97 2.69
N THR A 124 15.80 4.82 3.18
CA THR A 124 15.20 5.81 4.08
C THR A 124 15.97 5.93 5.39
N LEU A 125 16.32 4.79 6.00
CA LEU A 125 17.16 4.78 7.20
C LEU A 125 18.56 5.34 6.90
N ALA A 126 19.15 4.98 5.76
CA ALA A 126 20.48 5.47 5.39
C ALA A 126 20.49 7.00 5.22
N VAL A 127 19.47 7.60 4.60
CA VAL A 127 19.32 9.08 4.56
C VAL A 127 19.28 9.66 5.96
N CYS A 128 18.42 9.12 6.84
CA CYS A 128 18.27 9.62 8.21
C CYS A 128 19.57 9.55 9.04
N ARG A 129 20.43 8.55 8.76
CA ARG A 129 21.71 8.39 9.44
C ARG A 129 22.80 9.33 8.94
N VAL A 130 22.80 9.67 7.64
CA VAL A 130 23.92 10.41 7.04
C VAL A 130 23.66 11.90 6.86
N TYR A 131 22.41 12.30 6.75
CA TYR A 131 22.09 13.70 6.54
C TYR A 131 22.14 14.47 7.86
N PRO A 132 22.98 15.51 7.97
CA PRO A 132 23.23 16.17 9.26
C PRO A 132 22.08 17.07 9.77
N HIS A 133 21.02 17.24 8.96
CA HIS A 133 19.90 18.14 9.22
C HIS A 133 18.57 17.36 9.30
N PRO A 134 18.29 16.64 10.42
CA PRO A 134 17.07 15.88 10.58
C PRO A 134 15.80 16.74 10.48
N GLU A 135 15.88 18.03 10.85
CA GLU A 135 14.81 19.02 10.72
C GLU A 135 14.42 19.31 9.26
N ARG A 136 15.23 18.91 8.28
CA ARG A 136 14.96 19.02 6.84
C ARG A 136 14.48 17.70 6.21
N ILE A 137 14.44 16.61 6.98
CA ILE A 137 13.95 15.31 6.51
C ILE A 137 12.45 15.24 6.78
N LEU A 138 11.68 14.92 5.73
CA LEU A 138 10.26 14.57 5.78
C LEU A 138 10.08 13.09 5.39
N LEU A 139 9.59 12.28 6.31
CA LEU A 139 9.26 10.88 6.04
C LEU A 139 7.78 10.73 5.70
N GLY A 140 7.48 10.25 4.49
CA GLY A 140 6.13 9.91 4.06
C GLY A 140 5.77 8.48 4.43
N ILE A 141 4.78 8.29 5.31
CA ILE A 141 4.35 6.97 5.75
C ILE A 141 3.45 6.32 4.69
N GLN A 142 3.86 5.14 4.19
CA GLN A 142 3.06 4.33 3.26
C GLN A 142 2.36 3.18 4.00
N GLY A 143 3.13 2.27 4.54
CA GLY A 143 2.71 1.21 5.43
C GLY A 143 3.52 1.26 6.73
N ILE A 144 3.21 0.40 7.68
CA ILE A 144 3.98 0.25 8.92
C ILE A 144 4.41 -1.20 9.03
N CYS A 145 5.68 -1.46 8.67
CA CYS A 145 6.23 -2.81 8.51
C CYS A 145 6.14 -3.65 9.78
N SER A 146 6.39 -3.06 10.95
CA SER A 146 6.31 -3.77 12.23
C SER A 146 4.89 -4.26 12.53
N LEU A 147 3.86 -3.47 12.24
CA LEU A 147 2.46 -3.85 12.42
C LEU A 147 2.00 -4.81 11.30
N CYS A 148 2.53 -4.65 10.08
CA CYS A 148 2.35 -5.65 9.02
C CYS A 148 2.92 -7.01 9.43
N ALA A 149 4.05 -7.06 10.15
CA ALA A 149 4.62 -8.30 10.66
C ALA A 149 3.71 -8.97 11.69
N GLU A 150 3.08 -8.19 12.56
CA GLU A 150 2.12 -8.68 13.56
C GLU A 150 0.87 -9.28 12.90
N ALA A 151 0.27 -8.55 11.96
CA ALA A 151 -0.92 -8.98 11.23
C ALA A 151 -0.63 -9.99 10.11
N TYR A 152 0.63 -10.34 9.86
CA TYR A 152 1.04 -11.00 8.60
C TYR A 152 0.29 -12.31 8.32
N PHE A 153 0.00 -13.07 9.34
CA PHE A 153 -0.69 -14.35 9.15
C PHE A 153 -2.21 -14.23 8.97
N ALA A 154 -2.82 -13.10 9.31
CA ALA A 154 -4.22 -12.81 9.02
C ALA A 154 -5.16 -13.99 9.36
N ASP A 155 -5.11 -14.48 10.58
CA ASP A 155 -5.89 -15.63 11.08
C ASP A 155 -5.72 -16.95 10.30
N LEU A 156 -4.67 -17.08 9.51
CA LEU A 156 -4.38 -18.35 8.86
C LEU A 156 -4.21 -19.49 9.88
N PRO A 157 -4.76 -20.68 9.62
CA PRO A 157 -4.54 -21.84 10.48
C PRO A 157 -3.06 -22.16 10.63
N GLU A 158 -2.67 -22.59 11.82
CA GLU A 158 -1.25 -22.91 12.14
C GLU A 158 -0.64 -23.93 11.17
N ARG A 159 -1.46 -24.91 10.70
CA ARG A 159 -1.04 -25.85 9.66
C ARG A 159 -0.60 -25.19 8.35
N VAL A 160 -1.15 -24.01 8.02
CA VAL A 160 -0.82 -23.25 6.82
C VAL A 160 0.43 -22.41 7.06
N THR A 161 0.51 -21.70 8.20
CA THR A 161 1.65 -20.83 8.53
C THR A 161 2.96 -21.61 8.75
N ARG A 162 2.86 -22.89 9.17
CA ARG A 162 4.01 -23.79 9.33
C ARG A 162 4.37 -24.57 8.07
N LYS A 163 3.51 -24.57 7.07
CA LYS A 163 3.71 -25.32 5.84
C LYS A 163 4.84 -24.70 5.02
N VAL A 164 5.73 -25.57 4.52
CA VAL A 164 6.81 -25.19 3.59
C VAL A 164 6.64 -26.03 2.34
N THR A 165 6.35 -25.39 1.20
CA THR A 165 6.28 -26.08 -0.09
C THR A 165 7.68 -26.20 -0.71
N PHE A 166 7.79 -26.97 -1.79
CA PHE A 166 9.05 -27.06 -2.56
C PHE A 166 9.50 -25.66 -3.05
N ARG A 167 8.57 -24.85 -3.55
CA ARG A 167 8.83 -23.46 -3.93
C ARG A 167 9.36 -22.63 -2.76
N ASP A 168 8.74 -22.77 -1.60
CA ASP A 168 9.10 -21.99 -0.42
C ASP A 168 10.50 -22.36 0.08
N LEU A 169 10.85 -23.66 -0.02
CA LEU A 169 12.19 -24.13 0.31
C LEU A 169 13.25 -23.56 -0.64
N VAL A 170 13.01 -23.69 -1.96
CA VAL A 170 13.98 -23.25 -2.99
C VAL A 170 14.19 -21.73 -2.96
N LYS A 171 13.10 -20.98 -2.78
CA LYS A 171 13.14 -19.51 -2.73
C LYS A 171 13.47 -18.94 -1.34
N ARG A 172 13.54 -19.77 -0.31
CA ARG A 172 13.66 -19.36 1.09
C ARG A 172 12.61 -18.30 1.46
N ASP A 173 11.37 -18.55 1.06
CA ASP A 173 10.28 -17.56 1.07
C ASP A 173 8.98 -18.19 1.59
N SER A 174 9.07 -18.95 2.69
CA SER A 174 7.90 -19.44 3.44
C SER A 174 7.14 -18.29 4.11
N LEU A 175 5.87 -18.51 4.50
CA LEU A 175 5.08 -17.50 5.20
C LEU A 175 5.79 -16.94 6.44
N ARG A 176 6.47 -17.80 7.21
CA ARG A 176 7.26 -17.35 8.37
C ARG A 176 8.46 -16.51 7.96
N SER A 177 9.18 -16.94 6.90
CA SER A 177 10.29 -16.15 6.36
C SER A 177 9.82 -14.77 5.86
N GLN A 178 8.64 -14.69 5.24
CA GLN A 178 8.05 -13.42 4.81
C GLN A 178 7.68 -12.54 6.00
N GLN A 179 7.09 -13.09 7.06
CA GLN A 179 6.83 -12.36 8.31
C GLN A 179 8.14 -11.83 8.93
N GLU A 180 9.17 -12.67 9.03
CA GLU A 180 10.48 -12.27 9.56
C GLU A 180 11.13 -11.14 8.77
N LYS A 181 10.94 -11.10 7.44
CA LYS A 181 11.37 -9.96 6.61
C LYS A 181 10.66 -8.67 7.04
N PHE A 182 9.36 -8.71 7.29
CA PHE A 182 8.64 -7.55 7.82
C PHE A 182 9.11 -7.13 9.22
N VAL A 183 9.43 -8.09 10.10
CA VAL A 183 10.02 -7.78 11.41
C VAL A 183 11.34 -7.00 11.25
N ARG A 184 12.26 -7.50 10.39
CA ARG A 184 13.55 -6.81 10.16
C ARG A 184 13.37 -5.43 9.54
N ARG A 185 12.45 -5.27 8.59
CA ARG A 185 12.10 -3.95 8.01
C ARG A 185 11.52 -3.03 9.07
N GLY A 186 10.65 -3.53 9.94
CA GLY A 186 10.08 -2.77 11.05
C GLY A 186 11.13 -2.23 12.04
N VAL A 187 12.24 -2.93 12.24
CA VAL A 187 13.36 -2.42 13.06
C VAL A 187 14.00 -1.21 12.40
N MET A 188 14.30 -1.30 11.09
CA MET A 188 14.87 -0.18 10.33
C MET A 188 13.91 1.01 10.25
N GLU A 189 12.64 0.75 10.03
CA GLU A 189 11.56 1.75 10.00
C GLU A 189 11.47 2.55 11.30
N ARG A 190 11.44 1.85 12.45
CA ARG A 190 11.40 2.52 13.77
C ARG A 190 12.61 3.39 14.01
N GLU A 191 13.79 2.93 13.62
CA GLU A 191 15.02 3.73 13.74
C GLU A 191 14.95 4.98 12.83
N ALA A 192 14.52 4.83 11.56
CA ALA A 192 14.37 5.96 10.64
C ALA A 192 13.37 6.99 11.17
N ILE A 193 12.21 6.55 11.67
CA ILE A 193 11.20 7.43 12.28
C ILE A 193 11.77 8.15 13.51
N GLY A 194 12.55 7.44 14.36
CA GLY A 194 13.19 8.03 15.55
C GLY A 194 14.23 9.11 15.24
N LEU A 195 14.82 9.09 14.04
CA LEU A 195 15.85 10.04 13.61
C LEU A 195 15.28 11.25 12.85
N ALA A 196 14.09 11.14 12.26
CA ALA A 196 13.53 12.17 11.41
C ALA A 196 12.89 13.32 12.20
N GLY A 197 13.10 14.57 11.75
CA GLY A 197 12.47 15.74 12.35
C GLY A 197 11.03 15.98 11.91
N ASN A 198 10.62 15.43 10.75
CA ASN A 198 9.27 15.63 10.22
C ASN A 198 8.73 14.33 9.63
N ILE A 199 7.42 14.10 9.84
CA ILE A 199 6.70 12.95 9.34
C ILE A 199 5.44 13.45 8.63
N THR A 200 5.09 12.85 7.53
CA THR A 200 3.80 13.05 6.87
C THR A 200 3.07 11.73 6.69
N GLY A 201 1.78 11.76 6.92
CA GLY A 201 0.91 10.60 6.78
C GLY A 201 -0.51 11.03 6.47
N ARG A 202 -1.41 10.05 6.34
CA ARG A 202 -2.75 10.24 5.79
C ARG A 202 -3.87 9.93 6.77
N THR A 203 -3.54 9.24 7.85
CA THR A 203 -4.54 8.62 8.71
C THR A 203 -4.30 8.98 10.19
N ALA A 204 -5.36 8.95 10.98
CA ALA A 204 -5.22 9.10 12.43
C ALA A 204 -4.37 7.96 13.01
N TRP A 205 -4.47 6.76 12.42
CA TRP A 205 -3.73 5.59 12.85
C TRP A 205 -2.21 5.71 12.62
N ASP A 206 -1.75 6.11 11.44
CA ASP A 206 -0.32 6.27 11.20
C ASP A 206 0.27 7.43 12.03
N ARG A 207 -0.53 8.49 12.26
CA ARG A 207 -0.15 9.58 13.16
C ARG A 207 0.05 9.07 14.58
N GLU A 208 -0.91 8.32 15.13
CA GLU A 208 -0.83 7.79 16.50
C GLU A 208 0.40 6.89 16.67
N VAL A 209 0.62 5.97 15.75
CA VAL A 209 1.76 5.06 15.79
C VAL A 209 3.09 5.82 15.70
N THR A 210 3.24 6.70 14.73
CA THR A 210 4.51 7.39 14.48
C THR A 210 4.83 8.42 15.55
N THR A 211 3.84 9.16 16.07
CA THR A 211 4.04 10.08 17.20
C THR A 211 4.30 9.33 18.51
N GLY A 212 3.80 8.10 18.67
CA GLY A 212 4.16 7.22 19.78
C GLY A 212 5.63 6.79 19.72
N TRP A 213 6.21 6.61 18.53
CA TRP A 213 7.61 6.25 18.36
C TRP A 213 8.58 7.44 18.38
N ASN A 214 8.14 8.59 17.85
CA ASN A 214 8.92 9.84 17.85
C ASN A 214 8.02 11.03 18.18
N PRO A 215 7.83 11.35 19.47
CA PRO A 215 6.99 12.47 19.89
C PRO A 215 7.61 13.85 19.56
N GLU A 216 8.92 13.92 19.28
CA GLU A 216 9.62 15.16 18.94
C GLU A 216 9.45 15.53 17.45
N ALA A 217 9.11 14.55 16.58
CA ALA A 217 8.90 14.83 15.17
C ALA A 217 7.62 15.63 14.93
N GLN A 218 7.70 16.61 14.04
CA GLN A 218 6.52 17.34 13.58
C GLN A 218 5.72 16.49 12.60
N TYR A 219 4.48 16.14 12.97
CA TYR A 219 3.60 15.42 12.06
C TYR A 219 2.76 16.37 11.20
N TYR A 220 2.75 16.13 9.88
CA TYR A 220 1.97 16.87 8.88
C TYR A 220 0.94 15.94 8.22
N PRO A 221 -0.38 16.14 8.42
CA PRO A 221 -1.38 15.39 7.68
C PRO A 221 -1.38 15.83 6.20
N MET A 222 -1.30 14.86 5.29
CA MET A 222 -1.32 15.10 3.86
C MET A 222 -1.93 13.89 3.13
N ASN A 223 -2.98 14.13 2.33
CA ASN A 223 -3.55 13.11 1.47
C ASN A 223 -2.79 12.98 0.14
N GLU A 224 -2.96 11.85 -0.52
CA GLU A 224 -2.34 11.58 -1.82
C GLU A 224 -3.22 11.96 -2.99
N THR A 225 -2.55 12.37 -4.07
CA THR A 225 -3.15 12.47 -5.39
C THR A 225 -3.08 11.08 -6.03
N LEU A 226 -4.22 10.53 -6.42
CA LEU A 226 -4.28 9.23 -7.08
C LEU A 226 -3.98 9.34 -8.58
N ARG A 227 -3.93 8.19 -9.27
CA ARG A 227 -3.65 8.13 -10.70
C ARG A 227 -4.70 8.90 -11.51
N ALA A 228 -4.26 9.60 -12.55
CA ALA A 228 -5.08 10.56 -13.28
C ALA A 228 -6.36 9.95 -13.89
N SER A 229 -6.28 8.74 -14.43
CA SER A 229 -7.41 8.06 -15.09
C SER A 229 -8.59 7.76 -14.16
N PHE A 230 -8.38 7.68 -12.84
CA PHE A 230 -9.45 7.38 -11.88
C PHE A 230 -10.31 8.59 -11.51
N TYR A 231 -9.90 9.80 -11.89
CA TYR A 231 -10.77 10.99 -11.75
C TYR A 231 -11.78 11.12 -12.88
N GLU A 232 -11.62 10.32 -13.94
CA GLU A 232 -12.44 10.32 -15.14
C GLU A 232 -13.41 9.14 -15.15
N GLY A 233 -14.62 9.36 -15.62
CA GLY A 233 -15.67 8.36 -15.67
C GLY A 233 -16.49 8.27 -14.39
N SER A 234 -17.43 7.38 -14.38
CA SER A 234 -18.35 7.10 -13.26
C SER A 234 -18.89 5.70 -13.39
N TRP A 235 -18.92 5.00 -12.28
CA TRP A 235 -19.63 3.74 -12.18
C TRP A 235 -21.12 3.93 -12.46
N ASP A 236 -21.71 2.95 -13.13
CA ASP A 236 -23.10 2.93 -13.52
C ASP A 236 -23.68 1.51 -13.31
N PRO A 237 -24.75 1.37 -12.52
CA PRO A 237 -25.37 0.07 -12.26
C PRO A 237 -25.94 -0.62 -13.51
N GLU A 238 -26.29 0.15 -14.57
CA GLU A 238 -26.80 -0.41 -15.81
C GLU A 238 -25.70 -1.03 -16.70
N HIS A 239 -24.44 -0.67 -16.45
CA HIS A 239 -23.29 -1.10 -17.22
C HIS A 239 -22.33 -2.02 -16.46
N CYS A 240 -22.62 -2.36 -15.20
CA CYS A 240 -21.79 -3.27 -14.42
C CYS A 240 -22.24 -4.74 -14.58
N GLU A 241 -21.33 -5.66 -14.29
CA GLU A 241 -21.61 -7.09 -14.19
C GLU A 241 -22.28 -7.34 -12.83
N LEU A 242 -23.60 -7.62 -12.84
CA LEU A 242 -24.35 -7.86 -11.60
C LEU A 242 -23.71 -8.97 -10.76
N HIS A 243 -23.76 -8.82 -9.44
CA HIS A 243 -23.20 -9.73 -8.45
C HIS A 243 -21.71 -10.04 -8.66
N SER A 244 -20.95 -9.12 -9.29
CA SER A 244 -19.51 -9.23 -9.40
C SER A 244 -18.78 -8.48 -8.29
N ILE A 245 -17.78 -9.14 -7.69
CA ILE A 245 -16.88 -8.59 -6.68
C ILE A 245 -15.52 -8.42 -7.31
N PHE A 246 -14.92 -7.23 -7.14
CA PHE A 246 -13.53 -7.01 -7.51
C PHE A 246 -12.65 -6.86 -6.27
N VAL A 247 -11.52 -7.57 -6.27
CA VAL A 247 -10.44 -7.49 -5.28
C VAL A 247 -9.17 -7.07 -6.00
N SER A 248 -8.61 -5.94 -5.63
CA SER A 248 -7.47 -5.35 -6.34
C SER A 248 -6.15 -6.10 -6.13
N GLN A 249 -6.04 -6.92 -5.10
CA GLN A 249 -4.85 -7.70 -4.79
C GLN A 249 -5.19 -8.87 -3.84
N GLY A 250 -4.61 -10.04 -4.09
CA GLY A 250 -4.86 -11.24 -3.26
C GLY A 250 -3.64 -12.13 -3.07
N ASP A 251 -2.42 -11.65 -3.35
CA ASP A 251 -1.23 -12.47 -3.50
C ASP A 251 -0.46 -12.78 -2.19
N TYR A 252 -0.86 -12.22 -1.06
CA TYR A 252 -0.33 -12.56 0.26
C TYR A 252 -1.38 -12.38 1.37
N PRO A 253 -1.18 -13.00 2.55
CA PRO A 253 -2.22 -13.11 3.58
C PRO A 253 -2.81 -11.79 4.05
N LEU A 254 -2.00 -10.74 4.21
CA LEU A 254 -2.45 -9.41 4.65
C LEU A 254 -3.58 -8.83 3.80
N LYS A 255 -3.68 -9.25 2.51
CA LYS A 255 -4.77 -8.81 1.61
C LYS A 255 -6.08 -9.55 1.80
N GLY A 256 -6.14 -10.55 2.69
CA GLY A 256 -7.37 -11.12 3.21
C GLY A 256 -8.24 -11.91 2.22
N LEU A 257 -7.74 -12.27 1.02
CA LEU A 257 -8.53 -13.02 0.03
C LEU A 257 -9.15 -14.29 0.60
N HIS A 258 -8.48 -14.94 1.54
CA HIS A 258 -9.00 -16.14 2.20
C HIS A 258 -10.25 -15.87 3.04
N TYR A 259 -10.48 -14.66 3.55
CA TYR A 259 -11.74 -14.29 4.22
C TYR A 259 -12.90 -14.30 3.24
N LEU A 260 -12.71 -13.66 2.06
CA LEU A 260 -13.72 -13.68 1.00
C LEU A 260 -14.03 -15.10 0.52
N LEU A 261 -13.00 -15.92 0.24
CA LEU A 261 -13.22 -17.30 -0.21
C LEU A 261 -13.98 -18.15 0.81
N LYS A 262 -13.84 -17.85 2.10
CA LYS A 262 -14.64 -18.50 3.17
C LYS A 262 -16.08 -17.96 3.24
N ALA A 263 -16.31 -16.68 2.96
CA ALA A 263 -17.64 -16.07 2.94
C ALA A 263 -18.44 -16.42 1.67
N LEU A 264 -17.73 -16.68 0.58
CA LEU A 264 -18.32 -16.81 -0.75
C LEU A 264 -19.39 -17.94 -0.88
N PRO A 265 -19.27 -19.13 -0.22
CA PRO A 265 -20.34 -20.12 -0.23
C PRO A 265 -21.66 -19.60 0.35
N GLY A 266 -21.62 -18.74 1.37
CA GLY A 266 -22.80 -18.09 1.95
C GLY A 266 -23.41 -17.07 0.99
N ILE A 267 -22.57 -16.23 0.39
CA ILE A 267 -22.98 -15.24 -0.61
C ILE A 267 -23.62 -15.95 -1.81
N ARG A 268 -23.00 -17.03 -2.31
CA ARG A 268 -23.48 -17.80 -3.47
C ARG A 268 -24.85 -18.45 -3.24
N ARG A 269 -25.17 -18.86 -2.00
CA ARG A 269 -26.54 -19.35 -1.69
C ARG A 269 -27.61 -18.30 -1.92
N ARG A 270 -27.28 -17.00 -1.74
CA ARG A 270 -28.22 -15.88 -1.92
C ARG A 270 -28.18 -15.34 -3.35
N PHE A 271 -26.99 -15.34 -3.97
CA PHE A 271 -26.72 -14.84 -5.32
C PHE A 271 -25.94 -15.92 -6.10
N PRO A 272 -26.66 -16.91 -6.72
CA PRO A 272 -26.02 -18.06 -7.37
C PRO A 272 -25.11 -17.72 -8.55
N ASP A 273 -25.30 -16.54 -9.12
CA ASP A 273 -24.55 -15.98 -10.25
C ASP A 273 -23.34 -15.13 -9.83
N VAL A 274 -22.98 -15.14 -8.54
CA VAL A 274 -21.84 -14.35 -8.04
C VAL A 274 -20.55 -14.68 -8.79
N GLN A 275 -19.82 -13.63 -9.17
CA GLN A 275 -18.48 -13.72 -9.78
C GLN A 275 -17.47 -12.91 -8.98
N VAL A 276 -16.27 -13.43 -8.79
CA VAL A 276 -15.15 -12.77 -8.09
C VAL A 276 -13.98 -12.61 -9.03
N TYR A 277 -13.51 -11.40 -9.18
CA TYR A 277 -12.32 -11.07 -9.97
C TYR A 277 -11.21 -10.58 -9.05
N VAL A 278 -10.06 -11.26 -9.08
CA VAL A 278 -8.89 -10.94 -8.26
C VAL A 278 -7.76 -10.50 -9.17
N ALA A 279 -7.31 -9.25 -9.01
CA ALA A 279 -6.17 -8.76 -9.77
C ALA A 279 -4.86 -9.35 -9.25
N GLY A 280 -3.94 -9.64 -10.15
CA GLY A 280 -2.66 -10.27 -9.87
C GLY A 280 -2.55 -11.70 -10.40
N ASN A 281 -1.40 -12.31 -10.16
CA ASN A 281 -1.13 -13.66 -10.65
C ASN A 281 -2.03 -14.71 -9.96
N ASP A 282 -2.44 -15.72 -10.72
CA ASP A 282 -3.11 -16.87 -10.15
C ASP A 282 -2.15 -17.71 -9.30
N LEU A 283 -2.27 -17.54 -7.98
CA LEU A 283 -1.49 -18.29 -6.99
C LEU A 283 -1.97 -19.74 -6.82
N THR A 284 -3.16 -20.05 -7.33
CA THR A 284 -3.82 -21.35 -7.15
C THR A 284 -3.58 -22.31 -8.31
N ALA A 285 -2.96 -21.82 -9.40
CA ALA A 285 -2.68 -22.59 -10.60
C ALA A 285 -1.90 -23.88 -10.32
N TYR A 286 -2.45 -25.04 -10.77
CA TYR A 286 -1.94 -26.36 -10.41
C TYR A 286 -2.08 -27.38 -11.55
N HIS A 287 -2.26 -26.91 -12.79
CA HIS A 287 -2.54 -27.78 -13.95
C HIS A 287 -1.27 -28.47 -14.49
N THR A 288 -0.10 -27.81 -14.43
CA THR A 288 1.16 -28.34 -14.95
C THR A 288 2.12 -28.72 -13.81
N LEU A 289 3.10 -29.61 -14.08
CA LEU A 289 4.15 -29.94 -13.13
C LEU A 289 4.92 -28.68 -12.67
N LYS A 290 5.17 -27.74 -13.58
CA LYS A 290 5.81 -26.46 -13.26
C LYS A 290 4.99 -25.64 -12.25
N GLN A 291 3.67 -25.56 -12.41
CA GLN A 291 2.79 -24.88 -11.47
C GLN A 291 2.75 -25.59 -10.11
N LYS A 292 2.68 -26.93 -10.12
CA LYS A 292 2.72 -27.75 -8.89
C LYS A 292 3.99 -27.53 -8.06
N LEU A 293 5.13 -27.37 -8.73
CA LEU A 293 6.39 -27.06 -8.07
C LEU A 293 6.54 -25.59 -7.63
N LYS A 294 5.74 -24.69 -8.21
CA LYS A 294 5.80 -23.24 -7.94
C LYS A 294 4.75 -22.74 -6.95
N ILE A 295 3.82 -23.58 -6.51
CA ILE A 295 2.76 -23.15 -5.61
C ILE A 295 3.33 -22.87 -4.20
N SER A 296 2.96 -21.72 -3.62
CA SER A 296 3.28 -21.37 -2.23
C SER A 296 2.32 -22.02 -1.25
N ALA A 297 2.68 -22.04 0.04
CA ALA A 297 1.80 -22.53 1.09
C ALA A 297 0.46 -21.76 1.13
N TYR A 298 0.49 -20.44 0.95
CA TYR A 298 -0.72 -19.63 0.87
C TYR A 298 -1.54 -19.93 -0.40
N GLY A 299 -0.91 -20.00 -1.57
CA GLY A 299 -1.59 -20.36 -2.81
C GLY A 299 -2.26 -21.73 -2.74
N GLN A 300 -1.63 -22.71 -2.09
CA GLN A 300 -2.21 -24.02 -1.87
C GLN A 300 -3.44 -23.94 -0.94
N TYR A 301 -3.39 -23.12 0.09
CA TYR A 301 -4.51 -22.88 0.99
C TYR A 301 -5.71 -22.24 0.27
N LEU A 302 -5.46 -21.20 -0.54
CA LEU A 302 -6.50 -20.56 -1.35
C LEU A 302 -7.15 -21.58 -2.32
N ARG A 303 -6.34 -22.40 -2.98
CA ARG A 303 -6.81 -23.46 -3.86
C ARG A 303 -7.68 -24.50 -3.11
N ASP A 304 -7.28 -24.88 -1.91
CA ASP A 304 -8.07 -25.82 -1.09
C ASP A 304 -9.41 -25.19 -0.70
N LEU A 305 -9.47 -23.88 -0.35
CA LEU A 305 -10.71 -23.16 -0.09
C LEU A 305 -11.64 -23.08 -1.32
N ILE A 306 -11.08 -22.79 -2.51
CA ILE A 306 -11.84 -22.76 -3.77
C ILE A 306 -12.47 -24.13 -4.04
N ARG A 307 -11.70 -25.20 -3.90
CA ARG A 307 -12.18 -26.57 -4.12
C ARG A 307 -13.22 -27.00 -3.08
N GLU A 308 -12.96 -26.77 -1.80
CA GLU A 308 -13.87 -27.11 -0.69
C GLU A 308 -15.19 -26.36 -0.80
N GLY A 309 -15.15 -25.11 -1.27
CA GLY A 309 -16.32 -24.26 -1.50
C GLY A 309 -16.99 -24.48 -2.86
N GLN A 310 -16.43 -25.33 -3.75
CA GLN A 310 -16.90 -25.53 -5.14
C GLN A 310 -17.01 -24.20 -5.90
N LEU A 311 -15.93 -23.37 -5.85
CA LEU A 311 -15.91 -21.99 -6.34
C LEU A 311 -15.10 -21.81 -7.64
N GLU A 312 -14.70 -22.92 -8.30
CA GLU A 312 -13.86 -22.91 -9.49
C GLU A 312 -14.48 -22.17 -10.68
N ASP A 313 -15.80 -22.13 -10.74
CA ASP A 313 -16.58 -21.49 -11.81
C ASP A 313 -16.85 -20.00 -11.57
N CYS A 314 -16.57 -19.49 -10.36
CA CYS A 314 -16.91 -18.11 -10.00
C CYS A 314 -15.72 -17.28 -9.48
N VAL A 315 -14.52 -17.86 -9.32
CA VAL A 315 -13.33 -17.13 -8.89
C VAL A 315 -12.33 -17.04 -10.05
N HIS A 316 -12.02 -15.81 -10.47
CA HIS A 316 -11.20 -15.51 -11.63
C HIS A 316 -10.00 -14.65 -11.26
N PHE A 317 -8.77 -15.12 -11.56
CA PHE A 317 -7.55 -14.33 -11.46
C PHE A 317 -7.30 -13.65 -12.79
N THR A 318 -7.26 -12.30 -12.81
CA THR A 318 -7.18 -11.52 -14.05
C THR A 318 -5.77 -11.42 -14.63
N GLY A 319 -4.76 -11.83 -13.87
CA GLY A 319 -3.37 -11.47 -14.17
C GLY A 319 -3.07 -10.02 -13.74
N LYS A 320 -1.88 -9.56 -14.06
CA LYS A 320 -1.48 -8.16 -13.83
C LYS A 320 -2.25 -7.26 -14.79
N LEU A 321 -2.94 -6.27 -14.24
CA LEU A 321 -3.69 -5.27 -15.00
C LEU A 321 -2.87 -3.99 -15.17
N THR A 322 -2.95 -3.38 -16.34
CA THR A 322 -2.50 -2.01 -16.55
C THR A 322 -3.42 -1.04 -15.81
N GLU A 323 -3.03 0.24 -15.68
CA GLU A 323 -3.87 1.27 -15.07
C GLU A 323 -5.25 1.34 -15.71
N GLN A 324 -5.29 1.39 -17.06
CA GLN A 324 -6.55 1.43 -17.80
C GLN A 324 -7.41 0.17 -17.57
N GLN A 325 -6.81 -1.02 -17.64
CA GLN A 325 -7.52 -2.27 -17.40
C GLN A 325 -8.05 -2.36 -15.95
N MET A 326 -7.29 -1.82 -14.99
CA MET A 326 -7.73 -1.73 -13.59
C MET A 326 -8.97 -0.85 -13.47
N ARG A 327 -8.92 0.37 -14.07
CA ARG A 327 -10.06 1.29 -14.11
C ARG A 327 -11.29 0.66 -14.76
N GLU A 328 -11.13 0.01 -15.92
CA GLU A 328 -12.21 -0.69 -16.60
C GLU A 328 -12.80 -1.80 -15.74
N ARG A 329 -11.95 -2.58 -15.03
CA ARG A 329 -12.44 -3.63 -14.13
C ARG A 329 -13.23 -3.07 -12.95
N PHE A 330 -12.79 -1.96 -12.36
CA PHE A 330 -13.57 -1.25 -11.35
C PHE A 330 -14.96 -0.86 -11.87
N LEU A 331 -15.03 -0.19 -13.01
CA LEU A 331 -16.30 0.29 -13.59
C LEU A 331 -17.26 -0.85 -13.96
N ARG A 332 -16.74 -2.02 -14.34
CA ARG A 332 -17.53 -3.20 -14.66
C ARG A 332 -17.94 -3.99 -13.42
N SER A 333 -17.39 -3.73 -12.26
CA SER A 333 -17.70 -4.47 -11.05
C SER A 333 -18.93 -3.91 -10.34
N HIS A 334 -19.79 -4.80 -9.82
CA HIS A 334 -20.94 -4.41 -9.01
C HIS A 334 -20.53 -3.96 -7.60
N LEU A 335 -19.38 -4.47 -7.11
CA LEU A 335 -18.82 -4.19 -5.80
C LEU A 335 -17.30 -4.22 -5.83
N PHE A 336 -16.66 -3.29 -5.16
CA PHE A 336 -15.25 -3.38 -4.77
C PHE A 336 -15.15 -3.85 -3.32
N LEU A 337 -14.32 -4.86 -3.07
CA LEU A 337 -14.06 -5.37 -1.73
C LEU A 337 -12.60 -5.13 -1.32
N CYS A 338 -12.41 -4.35 -0.26
CA CYS A 338 -11.14 -4.25 0.46
C CYS A 338 -11.19 -5.18 1.67
N CYS A 339 -10.68 -6.42 1.52
CA CYS A 339 -10.75 -7.45 2.56
C CYS A 339 -9.46 -7.61 3.37
N SER A 340 -8.58 -6.63 3.34
CA SER A 340 -7.27 -6.69 3.98
C SER A 340 -7.37 -6.86 5.50
N SER A 341 -6.41 -7.57 6.09
CA SER A 341 -6.29 -7.70 7.55
C SER A 341 -5.58 -6.51 8.19
N LEU A 342 -4.80 -5.76 7.41
CA LEU A 342 -4.21 -4.50 7.81
C LEU A 342 -3.92 -3.63 6.58
N GLU A 343 -4.26 -2.35 6.69
CA GLU A 343 -3.93 -1.30 5.70
C GLU A 343 -3.67 0.01 6.44
N ASN A 344 -2.83 0.87 5.87
CA ASN A 344 -2.78 2.26 6.29
C ASN A 344 -3.78 3.07 5.45
N SER A 345 -3.51 3.19 4.15
CA SER A 345 -4.28 4.03 3.24
C SER A 345 -4.28 3.38 1.84
N PRO A 346 -5.19 2.39 1.63
CA PRO A 346 -5.21 1.64 0.38
C PRO A 346 -5.68 2.48 -0.79
N ASN A 347 -4.77 2.81 -1.72
CA ASN A 347 -5.06 3.60 -2.90
C ASN A 347 -6.20 3.00 -3.75
N SER A 348 -6.29 1.66 -3.79
CA SER A 348 -7.36 0.98 -4.52
C SER A 348 -8.76 1.26 -3.98
N LEU A 349 -8.90 1.50 -2.67
CA LEU A 349 -10.18 1.93 -2.08
C LEU A 349 -10.51 3.36 -2.51
N GLY A 350 -9.54 4.28 -2.43
CA GLY A 350 -9.70 5.64 -2.94
C GLY A 350 -10.04 5.69 -4.43
N GLU A 351 -9.40 4.85 -5.25
CA GLU A 351 -9.68 4.72 -6.69
C GLU A 351 -11.10 4.20 -6.95
N ALA A 352 -11.55 3.17 -6.22
CA ALA A 352 -12.93 2.68 -6.30
C ALA A 352 -13.93 3.78 -5.94
N MET A 353 -13.69 4.48 -4.84
CA MET A 353 -14.53 5.59 -4.38
C MET A 353 -14.56 6.75 -5.39
N LEU A 354 -13.42 7.15 -5.99
CA LEU A 354 -13.37 8.21 -7.02
C LEU A 354 -14.23 7.86 -8.24
N LEU A 355 -14.24 6.59 -8.63
CA LEU A 355 -15.10 6.10 -9.71
C LEU A 355 -16.56 5.94 -9.28
N GLY A 356 -16.85 5.96 -7.97
CA GLY A 356 -18.18 5.72 -7.44
C GLY A 356 -18.57 4.23 -7.41
N VAL A 357 -17.61 3.31 -7.44
CA VAL A 357 -17.90 1.88 -7.29
C VAL A 357 -18.38 1.62 -5.87
N PRO A 358 -19.50 0.91 -5.65
CA PRO A 358 -19.92 0.53 -4.30
C PRO A 358 -18.84 -0.24 -3.57
N CYS A 359 -18.54 0.15 -2.33
CA CYS A 359 -17.42 -0.39 -1.56
C CYS A 359 -17.90 -1.11 -0.30
N VAL A 360 -17.29 -2.28 -0.04
CA VAL A 360 -17.28 -2.93 1.27
C VAL A 360 -15.82 -3.04 1.71
N SER A 361 -15.54 -2.69 2.95
CA SER A 361 -14.17 -2.70 3.47
C SER A 361 -14.12 -3.29 4.88
N THR A 362 -13.03 -3.97 5.20
CA THR A 362 -12.67 -4.28 6.59
C THR A 362 -12.32 -3.01 7.34
N GLU A 363 -12.75 -2.93 8.61
CA GLU A 363 -12.43 -1.82 9.51
C GLU A 363 -11.09 -2.09 10.19
N VAL A 364 -9.97 -1.77 9.50
CA VAL A 364 -8.62 -2.04 9.99
C VAL A 364 -7.67 -0.87 9.78
N GLY A 365 -6.73 -0.70 10.69
CA GLY A 365 -5.64 0.27 10.59
C GLY A 365 -6.12 1.69 10.31
N GLY A 366 -5.61 2.29 9.24
CA GLY A 366 -5.92 3.67 8.84
C GLY A 366 -7.17 3.83 7.96
N ILE A 367 -7.82 2.75 7.51
CA ILE A 367 -8.98 2.83 6.61
C ILE A 367 -10.09 3.73 7.16
N PRO A 368 -10.43 3.74 8.49
CA PRO A 368 -11.46 4.63 9.03
C PRO A 368 -11.20 6.13 8.84
N SER A 369 -9.97 6.53 8.51
CA SER A 369 -9.67 7.93 8.17
C SER A 369 -10.04 8.31 6.72
N LEU A 370 -10.32 7.34 5.85
CA LEU A 370 -10.52 7.51 4.41
C LEU A 370 -11.90 7.05 3.93
N PHE A 371 -12.56 6.23 4.70
CA PHE A 371 -13.82 5.60 4.36
C PHE A 371 -14.72 5.58 5.59
N ASP A 372 -15.96 6.04 5.43
CA ASP A 372 -16.97 6.09 6.48
C ASP A 372 -18.05 5.04 6.20
N GLY A 373 -17.99 3.92 6.95
CA GLY A 373 -18.99 2.87 6.83
C GLY A 373 -20.37 3.32 7.30
N GLY A 374 -21.40 3.02 6.51
CA GLY A 374 -22.76 3.53 6.68
C GLY A 374 -23.06 4.82 5.91
N ARG A 375 -22.01 5.49 5.37
CA ARG A 375 -22.14 6.67 4.51
C ARG A 375 -21.54 6.46 3.12
N ASP A 376 -20.30 5.98 3.06
CA ASP A 376 -19.55 5.76 1.81
C ASP A 376 -19.67 4.31 1.31
N GLY A 377 -20.22 3.43 2.12
CA GLY A 377 -20.38 2.00 1.88
C GLY A 377 -20.62 1.24 3.16
N LEU A 378 -20.21 -0.02 3.23
CA LEU A 378 -20.41 -0.85 4.41
C LEU A 378 -19.09 -1.36 4.99
N TRP A 379 -19.01 -1.38 6.33
CA TRP A 379 -17.97 -2.08 7.06
C TRP A 379 -18.22 -3.59 7.09
N CYS A 380 -17.15 -4.36 7.08
CA CYS A 380 -17.13 -5.69 7.67
C CYS A 380 -16.06 -5.73 8.77
N GLU A 381 -16.24 -6.62 9.74
CA GLU A 381 -15.22 -6.81 10.78
C GLU A 381 -13.87 -7.13 10.16
N GLY A 382 -12.81 -6.62 10.76
CA GLY A 382 -11.43 -6.82 10.36
C GLY A 382 -10.61 -7.54 11.43
N TYR A 383 -9.39 -7.91 11.07
CA TYR A 383 -8.41 -8.44 11.99
C TYR A 383 -8.09 -7.41 13.09
N ARG A 384 -8.01 -7.85 14.32
CA ARG A 384 -7.62 -7.01 15.46
C ARG A 384 -6.16 -7.27 15.79
N LEU A 385 -5.36 -6.20 15.75
CA LEU A 385 -4.02 -6.24 16.34
C LEU A 385 -4.15 -6.54 17.82
N THR A 386 -3.33 -7.43 18.35
CA THR A 386 -3.24 -7.63 19.79
C THR A 386 -2.75 -6.33 20.40
N GLU A 387 -3.46 -5.83 21.42
CA GLU A 387 -3.11 -4.59 22.11
C GLU A 387 -1.70 -4.69 22.71
N THR A 388 -0.70 -4.27 21.94
CA THR A 388 0.67 -4.05 22.39
C THR A 388 1.29 -2.83 21.72
N VAL A 389 0.52 -1.74 21.66
CA VAL A 389 1.12 -0.40 21.70
C VAL A 389 1.08 0.06 23.14
N GLU A 390 1.54 -0.77 24.06
CA GLU A 390 2.03 -0.27 25.33
C GLU A 390 3.29 0.55 25.02
N THR A 391 3.18 1.84 25.27
CA THR A 391 4.31 2.72 25.52
C THR A 391 5.35 1.96 26.34
N SER A 392 6.31 1.34 25.69
CA SER A 392 7.45 0.69 26.34
C SER A 392 8.36 1.77 26.94
N ARG A 393 7.91 2.30 28.09
CA ARG A 393 8.79 2.80 29.14
C ARG A 393 9.06 1.62 30.06
N ASN A 394 10.27 1.08 29.95
CA ASN A 394 10.92 0.17 30.93
C ASN A 394 10.10 -1.04 31.38
N THR A 395 10.54 -2.23 30.98
CA THR A 395 10.87 -3.26 31.99
C THR A 395 11.59 -4.44 31.35
N SER A 396 12.78 -4.72 31.81
CA SER A 396 13.40 -6.02 31.90
C SER A 396 12.52 -6.90 32.80
N ASP A 397 11.77 -7.86 32.25
CA ASP A 397 11.36 -9.08 32.93
C ASP A 397 10.64 -9.99 31.93
N ALA A 398 11.42 -10.89 31.34
CA ALA A 398 10.93 -11.98 30.53
C ALA A 398 11.05 -13.26 31.33
N ALA A 399 10.01 -13.60 32.09
CA ALA A 399 9.78 -14.99 32.56
C ALA A 399 8.34 -15.14 33.03
N GLU A 400 7.71 -16.21 32.55
CA GLU A 400 6.41 -16.76 32.94
C GLU A 400 5.18 -16.40 32.10
N SER A 401 4.92 -17.22 31.08
CA SER A 401 3.54 -17.64 30.76
C SER A 401 3.53 -18.90 29.88
N LYS A 402 3.60 -20.06 30.49
CA LYS A 402 3.35 -21.37 29.85
C LYS A 402 2.00 -21.94 30.27
N ASN A 403 0.87 -21.28 30.07
CA ASN A 403 -0.43 -21.92 30.34
C ASN A 403 -1.66 -21.35 29.60
N ASN A 404 -1.51 -20.69 28.43
CA ASN A 404 -2.66 -20.09 27.71
C ASN A 404 -2.92 -20.63 26.30
N THR A 405 -2.36 -21.79 25.93
CA THR A 405 -2.45 -22.28 24.53
C THR A 405 -3.84 -22.81 24.12
N CYS A 406 -4.69 -23.21 25.03
CA CYS A 406 -6.02 -23.76 24.68
C CYS A 406 -7.09 -22.66 24.51
N ASN A 407 -7.06 -21.61 25.31
CA ASN A 407 -8.00 -20.49 25.20
C ASN A 407 -7.70 -19.60 23.99
N SER A 408 -6.44 -19.40 23.64
CA SER A 408 -6.02 -18.59 22.48
C SER A 408 -6.45 -19.19 21.14
N LYS A 409 -6.46 -20.52 20.99
CA LYS A 409 -6.95 -21.20 19.78
C LYS A 409 -8.46 -21.03 19.56
N LYS A 410 -9.24 -21.10 20.66
CA LYS A 410 -10.70 -20.95 20.60
C LYS A 410 -11.11 -19.49 20.32
N LEU A 411 -10.41 -18.51 20.90
CA LEU A 411 -10.62 -17.09 20.58
C LEU A 411 -10.33 -16.78 19.10
N LYS A 412 -9.17 -17.18 18.58
CA LYS A 412 -8.79 -16.92 17.18
C LYS A 412 -9.75 -17.55 16.17
N THR A 413 -10.30 -18.74 16.45
CA THR A 413 -11.28 -19.37 15.57
C THR A 413 -12.59 -18.58 15.55
N THR A 414 -13.01 -18.04 16.67
CA THR A 414 -14.22 -17.21 16.79
C THR A 414 -14.06 -15.88 16.06
N GLU A 415 -12.89 -15.25 16.11
CA GLU A 415 -12.59 -14.01 15.40
C GLU A 415 -12.65 -14.20 13.88
N LEU A 416 -11.99 -15.23 13.33
CA LEU A 416 -12.07 -15.55 11.91
C LEU A 416 -13.52 -15.80 11.44
N GLU A 417 -14.32 -16.54 12.22
CA GLU A 417 -15.73 -16.80 11.90
C GLU A 417 -16.55 -15.51 11.89
N ASN A 418 -16.28 -14.58 12.81
CA ASN A 418 -16.96 -13.29 12.87
C ASN A 418 -16.62 -12.43 11.65
N ILE A 419 -15.33 -12.32 11.26
CA ILE A 419 -14.91 -11.62 10.05
C ILE A 419 -15.63 -12.17 8.82
N VAL A 420 -15.63 -13.50 8.65
CA VAL A 420 -16.28 -14.17 7.52
C VAL A 420 -17.78 -13.89 7.47
N LYS A 421 -18.49 -14.04 8.61
CA LYS A 421 -19.95 -13.78 8.71
C LYS A 421 -20.28 -12.30 8.48
N SER A 422 -19.46 -11.40 9.03
CA SER A 422 -19.64 -9.97 8.84
C SER A 422 -19.46 -9.57 7.36
N MET A 423 -18.44 -10.11 6.69
CA MET A 423 -18.20 -9.90 5.25
C MET A 423 -19.35 -10.43 4.40
N GLU A 424 -19.80 -11.66 4.64
CA GLU A 424 -21.00 -12.25 4.00
C GLU A 424 -22.21 -11.32 4.16
N LYS A 425 -22.49 -10.89 5.40
CA LYS A 425 -23.62 -10.02 5.71
C LYS A 425 -23.54 -8.70 4.97
N SER A 426 -22.40 -8.02 5.01
CA SER A 426 -22.24 -6.69 4.39
C SER A 426 -22.37 -6.75 2.86
N ILE A 427 -21.85 -7.78 2.21
CA ILE A 427 -22.01 -7.96 0.76
C ILE A 427 -23.47 -8.25 0.41
N ILE A 428 -24.15 -9.12 1.15
CA ILE A 428 -25.57 -9.43 0.93
C ILE A 428 -26.43 -8.19 1.16
N GLU A 429 -26.17 -7.42 2.22
CA GLU A 429 -26.87 -6.16 2.53
C GLU A 429 -26.72 -5.14 1.40
N MET A 430 -25.49 -4.94 0.90
CA MET A 430 -25.18 -4.01 -0.19
C MET A 430 -26.03 -4.32 -1.43
N TRP A 431 -26.06 -5.57 -1.86
CA TRP A 431 -26.81 -5.98 -3.06
C TRP A 431 -28.31 -6.09 -2.85
N SER A 432 -28.78 -6.26 -1.61
CA SER A 432 -30.21 -6.34 -1.29
C SER A 432 -30.89 -4.97 -1.21
N SER A 433 -30.13 -3.86 -1.29
CA SER A 433 -30.64 -2.51 -1.17
C SER A 433 -30.08 -1.59 -2.26
N PRO A 434 -30.56 -1.72 -3.53
CA PRO A 434 -30.02 -0.95 -4.67
C PRO A 434 -30.06 0.58 -4.46
N GLU A 435 -31.08 1.10 -3.81
CA GLU A 435 -31.20 2.54 -3.52
C GLU A 435 -30.08 3.02 -2.58
N LYS A 436 -29.82 2.28 -1.49
CA LYS A 436 -28.72 2.57 -0.57
C LYS A 436 -27.36 2.41 -1.26
N MET A 437 -27.22 1.39 -2.10
CA MET A 437 -26.00 1.19 -2.85
C MET A 437 -25.67 2.39 -3.74
N LEU A 438 -26.66 2.97 -4.42
CA LEU A 438 -26.50 4.19 -5.21
C LEU A 438 -26.16 5.41 -4.34
N GLU A 439 -26.78 5.52 -3.16
CA GLU A 439 -26.46 6.56 -2.19
C GLU A 439 -25.02 6.45 -1.71
N TYR A 440 -24.58 5.25 -1.33
CA TYR A 440 -23.18 4.99 -0.93
C TYR A 440 -22.20 5.32 -2.05
N SER A 441 -22.47 4.87 -3.28
CA SER A 441 -21.68 5.20 -4.46
C SER A 441 -21.45 6.69 -4.63
N LYS A 442 -22.53 7.50 -4.54
CA LYS A 442 -22.49 8.95 -4.65
C LYS A 442 -21.67 9.58 -3.51
N ASN A 443 -21.94 9.16 -2.27
CA ASN A 443 -21.28 9.70 -1.07
C ASN A 443 -19.78 9.38 -1.08
N ALA A 444 -19.41 8.12 -1.39
CA ALA A 444 -18.02 7.69 -1.53
C ALA A 444 -17.28 8.53 -2.56
N ARG A 445 -17.90 8.75 -3.72
CA ARG A 445 -17.29 9.57 -4.78
C ARG A 445 -17.08 11.01 -4.36
N GLU A 446 -18.05 11.61 -3.70
CA GLU A 446 -17.94 12.99 -3.18
C GLU A 446 -16.85 13.08 -2.11
N HIS A 447 -16.78 12.10 -1.20
CA HIS A 447 -15.75 12.03 -0.18
C HIS A 447 -14.36 11.88 -0.79
N ALA A 448 -14.16 10.91 -1.68
CA ALA A 448 -12.88 10.67 -2.33
C ALA A 448 -12.40 11.86 -3.17
N ARG A 449 -13.30 12.58 -3.85
CA ARG A 449 -12.95 13.81 -4.58
C ARG A 449 -12.43 14.92 -3.67
N LYS A 450 -12.91 15.00 -2.43
CA LYS A 450 -12.39 15.96 -1.43
C LYS A 450 -11.05 15.50 -0.87
N THR A 451 -10.93 14.20 -0.54
CA THR A 451 -9.71 13.62 0.03
C THR A 451 -8.55 13.63 -0.95
N HIS A 452 -8.82 13.30 -2.21
CA HIS A 452 -7.82 13.18 -3.27
C HIS A 452 -7.82 14.37 -4.24
N ASP A 453 -8.22 15.55 -3.78
CA ASP A 453 -8.19 16.78 -4.57
C ASP A 453 -6.74 17.14 -4.94
N LYS A 454 -6.43 17.06 -6.23
CA LYS A 454 -5.07 17.22 -6.77
C LYS A 454 -4.45 18.56 -6.39
N GLU A 455 -5.24 19.64 -6.52
CA GLU A 455 -4.75 21.00 -6.29
C GLU A 455 -4.50 21.25 -4.80
N LYS A 456 -5.46 20.84 -3.95
CA LYS A 456 -5.33 21.02 -2.50
C LYS A 456 -4.20 20.19 -1.92
N ASN A 457 -4.05 18.93 -2.37
CA ASN A 457 -3.01 18.05 -1.86
C ASN A 457 -1.62 18.55 -2.29
N PHE A 458 -1.49 19.06 -3.52
CA PHE A 458 -0.23 19.68 -3.97
C PHE A 458 0.08 21.00 -3.23
N ALA A 459 -0.90 21.87 -3.08
CA ALA A 459 -0.74 23.11 -2.30
C ALA A 459 -0.33 22.81 -0.85
N LYS A 460 -0.92 21.75 -0.25
CA LYS A 460 -0.55 21.29 1.09
C LYS A 460 0.90 20.81 1.16
N LEU A 461 1.35 20.07 0.16
CA LEU A 461 2.75 19.63 0.09
C LEU A 461 3.71 20.82 0.00
N GLN A 462 3.39 21.82 -0.83
CA GLN A 462 4.19 23.05 -0.93
C GLN A 462 4.25 23.80 0.40
N GLU A 463 3.12 23.92 1.11
CA GLU A 463 3.06 24.51 2.46
C GLU A 463 3.97 23.76 3.45
N ILE A 464 3.98 22.43 3.41
CA ILE A 464 4.82 21.59 4.26
C ILE A 464 6.31 21.85 3.95
N TYR A 465 6.69 21.85 2.68
CA TYR A 465 8.07 22.11 2.27
C TYR A 465 8.53 23.50 2.67
N ALA A 466 7.70 24.53 2.46
CA ALA A 466 8.02 25.89 2.89
C ALA A 466 8.26 25.98 4.40
N LYS A 467 7.39 25.36 5.21
CA LYS A 467 7.55 25.33 6.68
C LYS A 467 8.83 24.61 7.14
N ILE A 468 9.25 23.57 6.41
CA ILE A 468 10.49 22.85 6.73
C ILE A 468 11.69 23.70 6.35
N ALA A 469 11.66 24.34 5.18
CA ALA A 469 12.74 25.19 4.69
C ALA A 469 12.92 26.47 5.55
N GLU A 470 11.84 27.06 6.07
CA GLU A 470 11.88 28.27 6.93
C GLU A 470 12.50 28.03 8.30
N ARG A 471 12.53 26.79 8.82
CA ARG A 471 13.15 26.45 10.11
C ARG A 471 14.69 26.53 10.11
N GLN A 472 15.28 27.06 9.06
CA GLN A 472 16.73 27.21 8.89
C GLN A 472 17.31 28.50 9.54
N GLY A 473 16.44 29.32 10.14
CA GLY A 473 16.82 30.61 10.74
C GLY A 473 17.12 30.53 12.22
#